data_6a3f7080b224d223dab39864d6b77937
#
_entry.id   6a3f7080b224d223dab39864d6b77937
#
_cell.length_a   1.000
_cell.length_b   1.000
_cell.length_c   1.000
_cell.angle_alpha   90.00
_cell.angle_beta   90.00
_cell.angle_gamma   90.00
#
_symmetry.space_group_name_H-M   'P 1'
#
loop_
_entity.id
_entity.type
_entity.pdbx_description
1 polymer ?
#
loop_
_entity_poly.entity_id
_entity_poly.type
_entity_poly.pdbx_seq_one_letter_code
_entity_poly.pdbx_strand_id
1 'polypeptide(L)'
;ALDEAIAAWSGTLEKVFPTRVTDNKDELDTGIYQADSIYVCKHKVAKPTVFIPVFPGTNCEYDSARAFERAGADTIVKVFKNLNAEDIRDSVEEFTKAIDQAQIIMFPGGFSAGDEPEGSAKFFATAFRNAKMTEAVMKLLNERDGLALGICNGFQALIKLGLVPYGEIRPQTADSPTLTYNTIGRHISKMVYTKVVTNKSPWLAQAKTGEGYCNPAS
;
A
#
# COMPACT_ATOMS: atom_id res chain seq x y z
N ALA A 1 -37.18 -24.03 -2.31
CA ALA A 1 -36.98 -23.26 -3.55
C ALA A 1 -35.53 -22.86 -3.74
N LEU A 2 -35.21 -22.08 -4.79
CA LEU A 2 -33.81 -21.70 -5.12
C LEU A 2 -33.15 -20.94 -3.99
N ASP A 3 -33.84 -19.99 -3.39
CA ASP A 3 -33.32 -19.19 -2.28
C ASP A 3 -32.98 -20.02 -1.03
N GLU A 4 -33.76 -21.03 -0.73
CA GLU A 4 -33.48 -21.97 0.36
C GLU A 4 -32.23 -22.81 0.08
N ALA A 5 -32.07 -23.26 -1.17
CA ALA A 5 -30.87 -24.01 -1.57
C ALA A 5 -29.62 -23.15 -1.53
N ILE A 6 -29.70 -21.91 -1.98
CA ILE A 6 -28.60 -20.90 -1.91
C ILE A 6 -28.25 -20.62 -0.44
N ALA A 7 -29.24 -20.40 0.42
CA ALA A 7 -29.02 -20.15 1.84
C ALA A 7 -28.40 -21.37 2.55
N ALA A 8 -28.86 -22.56 2.26
CA ALA A 8 -28.31 -23.80 2.82
C ALA A 8 -26.86 -24.03 2.38
N TRP A 9 -26.57 -23.82 1.09
CA TRP A 9 -25.20 -23.94 0.55
C TRP A 9 -24.26 -22.88 1.09
N SER A 10 -24.66 -21.61 1.07
CA SER A 10 -23.86 -20.48 1.55
C SER A 10 -23.65 -20.51 3.06
N GLY A 11 -24.62 -21.04 3.82
CA GLY A 11 -24.57 -21.09 5.28
C GLY A 11 -23.78 -22.27 5.85
N THR A 12 -23.28 -23.19 5.03
CA THR A 12 -22.65 -24.44 5.50
C THR A 12 -21.47 -24.17 6.47
N LEU A 13 -20.67 -23.15 6.22
CA LEU A 13 -19.50 -22.81 7.03
C LEU A 13 -19.74 -21.61 7.97
N GLU A 14 -20.95 -21.04 8.00
CA GLU A 14 -21.24 -19.82 8.75
C GLU A 14 -20.97 -19.94 10.25
N LYS A 15 -21.11 -21.13 10.82
CA LYS A 15 -20.82 -21.39 12.24
C LYS A 15 -19.32 -21.41 12.56
N VAL A 16 -18.49 -21.73 11.59
CA VAL A 16 -17.03 -21.81 11.75
C VAL A 16 -16.36 -20.53 11.27
N PHE A 17 -16.85 -19.99 10.15
CA PHE A 17 -16.35 -18.77 9.52
C PHE A 17 -17.53 -17.81 9.26
N PRO A 18 -17.97 -17.07 10.28
CA PRO A 18 -19.09 -16.15 10.14
C PRO A 18 -18.82 -15.08 9.08
N THR A 19 -19.82 -14.76 8.26
CA THR A 19 -19.73 -13.71 7.24
C THR A 19 -20.01 -12.33 7.80
N ARG A 20 -20.53 -12.25 9.03
CA ARG A 20 -20.83 -10.99 9.71
C ARG A 20 -20.30 -11.03 11.13
N VAL A 21 -19.71 -9.94 11.55
CA VAL A 21 -19.32 -9.70 12.95
C VAL A 21 -20.39 -8.78 13.53
N THR A 22 -21.10 -9.26 14.56
CA THR A 22 -22.25 -8.55 15.14
C THR A 22 -21.86 -7.45 16.12
N ASP A 23 -20.61 -7.47 16.61
CA ASP A 23 -20.18 -6.63 17.72
C ASP A 23 -19.44 -5.36 17.32
N ASN A 24 -19.22 -5.13 16.03
CA ASN A 24 -18.56 -3.91 15.57
C ASN A 24 -19.60 -2.78 15.47
N LYS A 25 -19.78 -2.06 16.57
CA LYS A 25 -20.66 -0.88 16.67
C LYS A 25 -19.91 0.43 16.47
N ASP A 26 -18.66 0.38 16.06
CA ASP A 26 -17.90 1.59 15.79
C ASP A 26 -18.55 2.34 14.62
N GLU A 27 -19.11 3.49 14.91
CA GLU A 27 -19.54 4.42 13.89
C GLU A 27 -18.29 4.91 13.16
N LEU A 28 -18.22 4.60 11.87
CA LEU A 28 -17.15 5.14 11.02
C LEU A 28 -17.34 6.65 10.92
N ASP A 29 -16.33 7.40 11.31
CA ASP A 29 -16.29 8.83 11.00
C ASP A 29 -16.22 8.98 9.47
N THR A 30 -17.33 9.39 8.89
CA THR A 30 -17.46 9.64 7.44
C THR A 30 -17.32 11.13 7.11
N GLY A 31 -16.72 11.90 8.00
CA GLY A 31 -16.42 13.31 7.77
C GLY A 31 -15.74 13.53 6.43
N ILE A 32 -16.14 14.58 5.73
CA ILE A 32 -15.55 14.97 4.45
C ILE A 32 -14.62 16.14 4.72
N TYR A 33 -13.36 15.99 4.34
CA TYR A 33 -12.38 17.07 4.34
C TYR A 33 -12.09 17.52 2.92
N GLN A 34 -12.23 18.80 2.66
CA GLN A 34 -11.82 19.41 1.40
C GLN A 34 -10.65 20.35 1.65
N ALA A 35 -9.57 20.17 0.91
CA ALA A 35 -8.45 21.08 0.98
C ALA A 35 -8.80 22.42 0.29
N ASP A 36 -8.34 23.52 0.85
CA ASP A 36 -8.55 24.88 0.29
C ASP A 36 -7.81 25.05 -1.05
N SER A 37 -6.74 24.27 -1.26
CA SER A 37 -5.96 24.28 -2.49
C SER A 37 -5.40 22.90 -2.81
N ILE A 38 -5.28 22.60 -4.11
CA ILE A 38 -4.59 21.40 -4.58
C ILE A 38 -3.09 21.63 -4.45
N TYR A 39 -2.40 20.66 -3.84
CA TYR A 39 -0.95 20.71 -3.74
C TYR A 39 -0.30 20.62 -5.13
N VAL A 40 0.62 21.52 -5.42
CA VAL A 40 1.38 21.52 -6.67
C VAL A 40 2.85 21.28 -6.34
N CYS A 41 3.43 20.25 -6.96
CA CYS A 41 4.84 19.89 -6.78
C CYS A 41 5.76 21.08 -7.08
N LYS A 42 6.71 21.34 -6.18
CA LYS A 42 7.70 22.42 -6.31
C LYS A 42 8.83 22.06 -7.28
N HIS A 43 9.18 20.77 -7.34
CA HIS A 43 10.27 20.24 -8.16
C HIS A 43 9.71 19.51 -9.38
N LYS A 44 9.24 20.27 -10.37
CA LYS A 44 8.66 19.71 -11.58
C LYS A 44 9.73 19.08 -12.46
N VAL A 45 9.46 17.88 -12.96
CA VAL A 45 10.27 17.17 -13.94
C VAL A 45 9.43 16.91 -15.20
N ALA A 46 10.07 16.89 -16.35
CA ALA A 46 9.37 16.68 -17.62
C ALA A 46 8.75 15.25 -17.70
N LYS A 47 9.46 14.27 -17.18
CA LYS A 47 9.03 12.87 -17.14
C LYS A 47 9.43 12.28 -15.78
N PRO A 48 8.48 11.99 -14.89
CA PRO A 48 8.81 11.41 -13.59
C PRO A 48 9.28 9.97 -13.72
N THR A 49 10.20 9.59 -12.85
CA THR A 49 10.68 8.21 -12.71
C THR A 49 10.05 7.59 -11.47
N VAL A 50 9.54 6.37 -11.62
CA VAL A 50 8.93 5.59 -10.54
C VAL A 50 9.82 4.41 -10.19
N PHE A 51 10.25 4.33 -8.95
CA PHE A 51 10.95 3.16 -8.44
C PHE A 51 9.94 2.14 -7.89
N ILE A 52 10.06 0.89 -8.34
CA ILE A 52 9.22 -0.23 -7.93
C ILE A 52 10.11 -1.29 -7.29
N PRO A 53 10.16 -1.37 -5.96
CA PRO A 53 10.89 -2.41 -5.25
C PRO A 53 10.17 -3.76 -5.36
N VAL A 54 10.90 -4.81 -5.71
CA VAL A 54 10.39 -6.18 -5.82
C VAL A 54 11.07 -7.05 -4.77
N PHE A 55 10.27 -7.74 -3.97
CA PHE A 55 10.73 -8.71 -2.97
C PHE A 55 10.23 -10.11 -3.32
N PRO A 56 10.83 -11.17 -2.78
CA PRO A 56 10.26 -12.50 -2.93
C PRO A 56 8.79 -12.53 -2.55
N GLY A 57 7.94 -13.02 -3.47
CA GLY A 57 6.48 -13.03 -3.30
C GLY A 57 5.73 -11.80 -3.84
N THR A 58 6.42 -10.75 -4.28
CA THR A 58 5.82 -9.67 -5.07
C THR A 58 5.42 -10.20 -6.45
N ASN A 59 4.24 -9.85 -6.95
CA ASN A 59 3.75 -10.34 -8.25
C ASN A 59 2.91 -9.32 -9.05
N CYS A 60 2.84 -8.07 -8.61
CA CYS A 60 2.09 -7.00 -9.28
C CYS A 60 3.00 -5.89 -9.83
N GLU A 61 4.31 -6.12 -9.90
CA GLU A 61 5.30 -5.13 -10.36
C GLU A 61 5.13 -4.79 -11.84
N TYR A 62 4.83 -5.77 -12.68
CA TYR A 62 4.65 -5.54 -14.12
C TYR A 62 3.40 -4.72 -14.42
N ASP A 63 2.29 -4.99 -13.74
CA ASP A 63 1.06 -4.23 -13.90
C ASP A 63 1.21 -2.81 -13.36
N SER A 64 1.91 -2.66 -12.26
CA SER A 64 2.25 -1.35 -11.68
C SER A 64 3.13 -0.55 -12.65
N ALA A 65 4.21 -1.15 -13.16
CA ALA A 65 5.09 -0.49 -14.13
C ALA A 65 4.30 -0.04 -15.37
N ARG A 66 3.52 -0.93 -15.94
CA ARG A 66 2.69 -0.64 -17.12
C ARG A 66 1.69 0.49 -16.87
N ALA A 67 1.10 0.56 -15.68
CA ALA A 67 0.17 1.63 -15.34
C ALA A 67 0.86 3.00 -15.31
N PHE A 68 2.04 3.10 -14.70
CA PHE A 68 2.82 4.32 -14.67
C PHE A 68 3.37 4.73 -16.03
N GLU A 69 3.83 3.77 -16.83
CA GLU A 69 4.30 4.01 -18.22
C GLU A 69 3.18 4.54 -19.11
N ARG A 70 1.96 4.00 -18.99
CA ARG A 70 0.77 4.52 -19.69
C ARG A 70 0.41 5.94 -19.24
N ALA A 71 0.71 6.30 -18.01
CA ALA A 71 0.54 7.65 -17.49
C ALA A 71 1.69 8.59 -17.90
N GLY A 72 2.72 8.11 -18.62
CA GLY A 72 3.82 8.91 -19.15
C GLY A 72 5.06 8.95 -18.26
N ALA A 73 5.16 8.11 -17.24
CA ALA A 73 6.35 7.99 -16.41
C ALA A 73 7.39 7.00 -16.97
N ASP A 74 8.63 7.09 -16.51
CA ASP A 74 9.62 6.01 -16.61
C ASP A 74 9.58 5.14 -15.35
N THR A 75 9.92 3.86 -15.48
CA THR A 75 9.94 2.93 -14.35
C THR A 75 11.31 2.31 -14.12
N ILE A 76 11.69 2.15 -12.86
CA ILE A 76 12.88 1.40 -12.42
C ILE A 76 12.37 0.25 -11.55
N VAL A 77 12.41 -0.97 -12.07
CA VAL A 77 12.04 -2.18 -11.32
C VAL A 77 13.32 -2.86 -10.85
N LYS A 78 13.47 -3.08 -9.55
CA LYS A 78 14.63 -3.76 -8.96
C LYS A 78 14.21 -4.84 -7.99
N VAL A 79 14.87 -6.00 -8.09
CA VAL A 79 14.63 -7.15 -7.21
C VAL A 79 15.59 -7.09 -6.03
N PHE A 80 15.06 -7.21 -4.83
CA PHE A 80 15.84 -7.36 -3.61
C PHE A 80 16.34 -8.80 -3.50
N LYS A 81 17.63 -8.99 -3.64
CA LYS A 81 18.31 -10.29 -3.50
C LYS A 81 18.65 -10.51 -2.04
N ASN A 82 18.42 -11.72 -1.53
CA ASN A 82 18.60 -12.06 -0.12
C ASN A 82 19.21 -13.45 0.10
N LEU A 83 19.94 -14.00 -0.88
CA LEU A 83 20.55 -15.34 -0.78
C LEU A 83 21.74 -15.36 0.18
N ASN A 84 22.45 -14.24 0.27
CA ASN A 84 23.62 -14.09 1.15
C ASN A 84 23.79 -12.64 1.60
N ALA A 85 24.76 -12.38 2.47
CA ALA A 85 24.99 -11.04 3.03
C ALA A 85 25.49 -10.02 1.99
N GLU A 86 26.16 -10.45 0.93
CA GLU A 86 26.61 -9.59 -0.16
C GLU A 86 25.44 -9.15 -1.01
N ASP A 87 24.56 -10.07 -1.43
CA ASP A 87 23.32 -9.76 -2.14
C ASP A 87 22.45 -8.72 -1.40
N ILE A 88 22.38 -8.85 -0.07
CA ILE A 88 21.61 -7.89 0.75
C ILE A 88 22.26 -6.50 0.70
N ARG A 89 23.59 -6.41 0.86
CA ARG A 89 24.31 -5.12 0.78
C ARG A 89 24.13 -4.48 -0.58
N ASP A 90 24.32 -5.25 -1.65
CA ASP A 90 24.20 -4.79 -3.03
C ASP A 90 22.77 -4.30 -3.31
N SER A 91 21.77 -5.07 -2.85
CA SER A 91 20.35 -4.68 -3.01
C SER A 91 20.03 -3.39 -2.27
N VAL A 92 20.54 -3.20 -1.05
CA VAL A 92 20.37 -1.93 -0.30
C VAL A 92 20.98 -0.77 -1.08
N GLU A 93 22.15 -0.94 -1.66
CA GLU A 93 22.81 0.11 -2.45
C GLU A 93 22.07 0.39 -3.77
N GLU A 94 21.65 -0.65 -4.49
CA GLU A 94 20.88 -0.50 -5.71
C GLU A 94 19.53 0.19 -5.48
N PHE A 95 18.84 -0.18 -4.40
CA PHE A 95 17.57 0.44 -4.03
C PHE A 95 17.75 1.89 -3.62
N THR A 96 18.79 2.20 -2.81
CA THR A 96 19.11 3.57 -2.42
C THR A 96 19.36 4.45 -3.66
N LYS A 97 20.16 3.96 -4.61
CA LYS A 97 20.42 4.67 -5.88
C LYS A 97 19.15 4.86 -6.71
N ALA A 98 18.27 3.84 -6.76
CA ALA A 98 17.01 3.94 -7.48
C ALA A 98 16.06 4.95 -6.84
N ILE A 99 15.99 5.00 -5.50
CA ILE A 99 15.20 6.01 -4.75
C ILE A 99 15.74 7.42 -5.03
N ASP A 100 17.06 7.61 -5.04
CA ASP A 100 17.67 8.90 -5.33
C ASP A 100 17.38 9.43 -6.73
N GLN A 101 17.14 8.55 -7.69
CA GLN A 101 16.78 8.91 -9.06
C GLN A 101 15.27 9.12 -9.26
N ALA A 102 14.44 8.48 -8.44
CA ALA A 102 13.00 8.49 -8.58
C ALA A 102 12.33 9.74 -7.98
N GLN A 103 11.15 10.07 -8.49
CA GLN A 103 10.22 11.03 -7.93
C GLN A 103 9.08 10.35 -7.20
N ILE A 104 8.85 9.08 -7.49
CA ILE A 104 7.78 8.28 -6.91
C ILE A 104 8.35 6.92 -6.48
N ILE A 105 7.93 6.42 -5.31
CA ILE A 105 8.11 5.03 -4.93
C ILE A 105 6.76 4.35 -4.98
N MET A 106 6.65 3.26 -5.74
CA MET A 106 5.46 2.41 -5.81
C MET A 106 5.72 1.09 -5.10
N PHE A 107 5.06 0.85 -3.98
CA PHE A 107 5.06 -0.43 -3.27
C PHE A 107 3.99 -1.34 -3.86
N PRO A 108 4.35 -2.36 -4.64
CA PRO A 108 3.38 -3.21 -5.32
C PRO A 108 2.70 -4.20 -4.38
N GLY A 109 1.66 -4.82 -4.87
CA GLY A 109 0.96 -5.90 -4.19
C GLY A 109 1.68 -7.25 -4.31
N GLY A 110 1.06 -8.28 -3.78
CA GLY A 110 1.56 -9.63 -3.69
C GLY A 110 1.64 -10.10 -2.24
N PHE A 111 2.53 -11.04 -1.97
CA PHE A 111 2.68 -11.68 -0.65
C PHE A 111 4.16 -11.70 -0.25
N SER A 112 4.76 -10.54 -0.05
CA SER A 112 6.21 -10.39 0.16
C SER A 112 6.77 -11.33 1.25
N ALA A 113 7.53 -12.33 0.84
CA ALA A 113 8.10 -13.40 1.67
C ALA A 113 7.07 -14.21 2.47
N GLY A 114 5.81 -14.26 1.99
CA GLY A 114 4.68 -14.87 2.68
C GLY A 114 4.05 -13.94 3.71
N ASP A 115 2.73 -13.90 3.71
CA ASP A 115 1.96 -13.18 4.70
C ASP A 115 1.77 -14.06 5.95
N GLU A 116 1.84 -13.44 7.10
CA GLU A 116 1.68 -14.11 8.39
C GLU A 116 0.41 -13.60 9.11
N PRO A 117 -0.19 -14.42 10.01
CA PRO A 117 -1.42 -14.03 10.70
C PRO A 117 -1.35 -12.69 11.42
N GLU A 118 -0.20 -12.34 12.00
CA GLU A 118 0.01 -11.08 12.72
C GLU A 118 0.26 -9.87 11.80
N GLY A 119 0.09 -10.04 10.51
CA GLY A 119 0.20 -8.98 9.52
C GLY A 119 1.21 -9.24 8.43
N SER A 120 1.02 -8.53 7.35
CA SER A 120 1.72 -8.68 6.08
C SER A 120 2.80 -7.64 5.90
N ALA A 121 3.56 -7.76 4.82
CA ALA A 121 4.61 -6.84 4.42
C ALA A 121 5.79 -6.71 5.41
N LYS A 122 6.03 -7.73 6.24
CA LYS A 122 7.14 -7.71 7.20
C LYS A 122 8.49 -7.58 6.50
N PHE A 123 8.66 -8.23 5.36
CA PHE A 123 9.92 -8.18 4.62
C PHE A 123 10.19 -6.79 4.05
N PHE A 124 9.18 -6.14 3.45
CA PHE A 124 9.25 -4.73 3.07
C PHE A 124 9.66 -3.85 4.25
N ALA A 125 8.95 -3.99 5.36
CA ALA A 125 9.20 -3.18 6.54
C ALA A 125 10.61 -3.38 7.09
N THR A 126 11.11 -4.61 7.12
CA THR A 126 12.46 -4.93 7.60
C THR A 126 13.52 -4.31 6.69
N ALA A 127 13.38 -4.46 5.37
CA ALA A 127 14.34 -3.92 4.42
C ALA A 127 14.36 -2.39 4.45
N PHE A 128 13.20 -1.74 4.39
CA PHE A 128 13.11 -0.28 4.37
C PHE A 128 13.43 0.41 5.70
N ARG A 129 13.54 -0.34 6.80
CA ARG A 129 14.09 0.15 8.07
C ARG A 129 15.63 0.14 8.10
N ASN A 130 16.30 -0.32 7.06
CA ASN A 130 17.73 -0.09 6.90
C ASN A 130 18.01 1.41 6.86
N ALA A 131 19.04 1.87 7.58
CA ALA A 131 19.30 3.30 7.74
C ALA A 131 19.47 4.05 6.41
N LYS A 132 20.22 3.48 5.45
CA LYS A 132 20.43 4.09 4.12
C LYS A 132 19.12 4.22 3.35
N MET A 133 18.29 3.17 3.36
CA MET A 133 17.01 3.18 2.67
C MET A 133 16.01 4.11 3.34
N THR A 134 15.95 4.12 4.68
CA THR A 134 15.13 5.08 5.45
C THR A 134 15.50 6.51 5.09
N GLU A 135 16.79 6.85 5.12
CA GLU A 135 17.28 8.20 4.78
C GLU A 135 16.88 8.59 3.35
N ALA A 136 17.11 7.73 2.37
CA ALA A 136 16.76 7.99 0.98
C ALA A 136 15.25 8.21 0.78
N VAL A 137 14.40 7.40 1.41
CA VAL A 137 12.93 7.57 1.37
C VAL A 137 12.53 8.89 2.01
N MET A 138 13.03 9.18 3.21
CA MET A 138 12.67 10.42 3.91
C MET A 138 13.15 11.67 3.16
N LYS A 139 14.32 11.61 2.55
CA LYS A 139 14.82 12.67 1.67
C LYS A 139 13.95 12.86 0.43
N LEU A 140 13.53 11.75 -0.21
CA LEU A 140 12.60 11.81 -1.33
C LEU A 140 11.30 12.52 -0.95
N LEU A 141 10.70 12.15 0.18
CA LEU A 141 9.39 12.66 0.59
C LEU A 141 9.45 14.10 1.15
N ASN A 142 10.46 14.41 1.97
CA ASN A 142 10.51 15.67 2.71
C ASN A 142 11.29 16.79 1.99
N GLU A 143 12.33 16.43 1.24
CA GLU A 143 13.21 17.43 0.61
C GLU A 143 12.99 17.54 -0.90
N ARG A 144 12.72 16.41 -1.56
CA ARG A 144 12.57 16.36 -3.02
C ARG A 144 11.11 16.40 -3.50
N ASP A 145 10.18 16.56 -2.56
CA ASP A 145 8.74 16.67 -2.85
C ASP A 145 8.17 15.46 -3.61
N GLY A 146 8.74 14.29 -3.36
CA GLY A 146 8.35 13.05 -4.00
C GLY A 146 7.10 12.43 -3.39
N LEU A 147 6.63 11.35 -4.01
CA LEU A 147 5.42 10.65 -3.62
C LEU A 147 5.69 9.17 -3.32
N ALA A 148 4.87 8.61 -2.44
CA ALA A 148 4.78 7.17 -2.22
C ALA A 148 3.36 6.68 -2.51
N LEU A 149 3.25 5.52 -3.15
CA LEU A 149 1.99 4.83 -3.38
C LEU A 149 2.16 3.37 -2.93
N GLY A 150 1.18 2.83 -2.25
CA GLY A 150 1.16 1.42 -1.87
C GLY A 150 -0.20 0.80 -2.17
N ILE A 151 -0.20 -0.36 -2.83
CA ILE A 151 -1.41 -1.09 -3.18
C ILE A 151 -1.36 -2.47 -2.52
N CYS A 152 -2.46 -2.90 -1.86
CA CYS A 152 -2.60 -4.21 -1.24
C CYS A 152 -1.46 -4.46 -0.24
N ASN A 153 -0.57 -5.41 -0.47
CA ASN A 153 0.61 -5.67 0.37
C ASN A 153 1.51 -4.44 0.51
N GLY A 154 1.64 -3.64 -0.55
CA GLY A 154 2.35 -2.36 -0.48
C GLY A 154 1.69 -1.32 0.42
N PHE A 155 0.36 -1.29 0.50
CA PHE A 155 -0.34 -0.43 1.46
C PHE A 155 -0.11 -0.92 2.90
N GLN A 156 -0.12 -2.22 3.12
CA GLN A 156 0.26 -2.82 4.42
C GLN A 156 1.69 -2.43 4.81
N ALA A 157 2.62 -2.39 3.84
CA ALA A 157 3.99 -1.92 4.06
C ALA A 157 4.03 -0.45 4.49
N LEU A 158 3.29 0.44 3.83
CA LEU A 158 3.22 1.87 4.19
C LEU A 158 2.68 2.08 5.62
N ILE A 159 1.65 1.32 6.03
CA ILE A 159 1.13 1.34 7.40
C ILE A 159 2.21 0.85 8.37
N LYS A 160 2.82 -0.30 8.10
CA LYS A 160 3.80 -0.95 9.00
C LYS A 160 5.09 -0.16 9.13
N LEU A 161 5.50 0.56 8.10
CA LEU A 161 6.64 1.48 8.14
C LEU A 161 6.34 2.76 8.92
N GLY A 162 5.08 3.13 9.07
CA GLY A 162 4.65 4.39 9.68
C GLY A 162 4.43 5.54 8.69
N LEU A 163 4.68 5.33 7.40
CA LEU A 163 4.57 6.37 6.38
C LEU A 163 3.15 6.93 6.24
N VAL A 164 2.12 6.07 6.26
CA VAL A 164 0.73 6.54 6.20
C VAL A 164 0.26 7.11 7.56
N PRO A 165 0.47 6.44 8.71
CA PRO A 165 0.00 6.98 9.99
C PRO A 165 0.72 8.25 10.45
N TYR A 166 2.02 8.36 10.17
CA TYR A 166 2.89 9.36 10.80
C TYR A 166 3.67 10.24 9.82
N GLY A 167 3.71 9.87 8.53
CA GLY A 167 4.51 10.58 7.54
C GLY A 167 6.02 10.31 7.60
N GLU A 168 6.44 9.33 8.42
CA GLU A 168 7.86 8.98 8.60
C GLU A 168 8.05 7.49 8.83
N ILE A 169 9.22 6.97 8.45
CA ILE A 169 9.62 5.60 8.79
C ILE A 169 10.07 5.57 10.25
N ARG A 170 9.32 4.85 11.07
CA ARG A 170 9.63 4.68 12.50
C ARG A 170 9.24 3.30 13.01
N PRO A 171 9.82 2.83 14.15
CA PRO A 171 9.39 1.61 14.80
C PRO A 171 7.91 1.67 15.21
N GLN A 172 7.21 0.54 15.08
CA GLN A 172 5.86 0.41 15.62
C GLN A 172 5.89 0.30 17.14
N THR A 173 4.88 0.87 17.78
CA THR A 173 4.58 0.74 19.21
C THR A 173 3.32 -0.12 19.38
N ALA A 174 2.94 -0.41 20.63
CA ALA A 174 1.71 -1.17 20.92
C ALA A 174 0.45 -0.46 20.38
N ASP A 175 0.46 0.86 20.31
CA ASP A 175 -0.66 1.69 19.86
C ASP A 175 -0.59 2.03 18.36
N SER A 176 0.42 1.54 17.66
CA SER A 176 0.55 1.81 16.21
C SER A 176 -0.51 1.06 15.42
N PRO A 177 -1.20 1.73 14.48
CA PRO A 177 -2.14 1.06 13.61
C PRO A 177 -1.45 -0.01 12.78
N THR A 178 -2.14 -1.11 12.53
CA THR A 178 -1.69 -2.20 11.66
C THR A 178 -2.85 -2.79 10.88
N LEU A 179 -2.52 -3.41 9.77
CA LEU A 179 -3.46 -4.22 9.00
C LEU A 179 -3.11 -5.68 9.22
N THR A 180 -4.11 -6.45 9.56
CA THR A 180 -3.97 -7.88 9.87
C THR A 180 -5.13 -8.66 9.22
N TYR A 181 -5.36 -9.89 9.66
CA TYR A 181 -6.43 -10.74 9.12
C TYR A 181 -7.83 -10.19 9.45
N ASN A 182 -8.79 -10.58 8.63
CA ASN A 182 -10.19 -10.23 8.85
C ASN A 182 -10.74 -10.88 10.12
N THR A 183 -11.53 -10.14 10.89
CA THR A 183 -12.16 -10.63 12.14
C THR A 183 -13.11 -11.80 11.91
N ILE A 184 -13.65 -11.96 10.70
CA ILE A 184 -14.45 -13.12 10.29
C ILE A 184 -13.61 -14.39 10.00
N GLY A 185 -12.27 -14.33 10.16
CA GLY A 185 -11.37 -15.48 10.00
C GLY A 185 -11.20 -15.99 8.57
N ARG A 186 -11.60 -15.22 7.57
CA ARG A 186 -11.44 -15.62 6.15
C ARG A 186 -11.19 -14.46 5.23
N HIS A 187 -10.62 -14.77 4.08
CA HIS A 187 -10.46 -13.83 2.98
C HIS A 187 -11.80 -13.42 2.37
N ILE A 188 -11.94 -12.14 2.00
CA ILE A 188 -13.09 -11.60 1.29
C ILE A 188 -12.62 -10.94 0.01
N SER A 189 -13.22 -11.36 -1.12
CA SER A 189 -13.01 -10.72 -2.43
C SER A 189 -14.36 -10.32 -3.00
N LYS A 190 -14.57 -9.01 -3.19
CA LYS A 190 -15.80 -8.46 -3.75
C LYS A 190 -15.64 -7.06 -4.30
N MET A 191 -16.61 -6.62 -5.10
CA MET A 191 -16.73 -5.22 -5.48
C MET A 191 -17.24 -4.42 -4.28
N VAL A 192 -16.56 -3.34 -3.95
CA VAL A 192 -16.92 -2.43 -2.86
C VAL A 192 -17.03 -0.99 -3.36
N TYR A 193 -17.90 -0.22 -2.73
CA TYR A 193 -17.97 1.21 -2.97
C TYR A 193 -17.05 1.93 -1.99
N THR A 194 -16.15 2.73 -2.53
CA THR A 194 -15.29 3.64 -1.77
C THR A 194 -15.72 5.06 -2.00
N LYS A 195 -15.66 5.90 -0.96
CA LYS A 195 -16.01 7.32 -1.03
C LYS A 195 -14.75 8.15 -0.86
N VAL A 196 -14.57 9.14 -1.70
CA VAL A 196 -13.49 10.13 -1.55
C VAL A 196 -13.84 11.05 -0.39
N VAL A 197 -13.17 10.87 0.75
CA VAL A 197 -13.40 11.68 1.96
C VAL A 197 -12.50 12.91 2.04
N THR A 198 -11.41 12.94 1.24
CA THR A 198 -10.48 14.06 1.19
C THR A 198 -9.72 14.10 -0.14
N ASN A 199 -9.38 15.29 -0.59
CA ASN A 199 -8.50 15.54 -1.73
C ASN A 199 -7.14 16.15 -1.31
N LYS A 200 -6.78 16.00 -0.04
CA LYS A 200 -5.50 16.50 0.50
C LYS A 200 -4.28 15.85 -0.17
N SER A 201 -4.38 14.58 -0.52
CA SER A 201 -3.29 13.88 -1.20
C SER A 201 -3.19 14.30 -2.66
N PRO A 202 -1.98 14.55 -3.20
CA PRO A 202 -1.76 14.79 -4.63
C PRO A 202 -2.32 13.69 -5.54
N TRP A 203 -2.36 12.44 -5.06
CA TRP A 203 -2.98 11.31 -5.77
C TRP A 203 -4.47 11.49 -6.04
N LEU A 204 -5.15 12.29 -5.24
CA LEU A 204 -6.58 12.56 -5.32
C LEU A 204 -6.89 13.98 -5.83
N ALA A 205 -5.91 14.68 -6.40
CA ALA A 205 -6.06 16.07 -6.82
C ALA A 205 -7.17 16.29 -7.85
N GLN A 206 -7.47 15.28 -8.67
CA GLN A 206 -8.54 15.33 -9.68
C GLN A 206 -9.85 14.67 -9.20
N ALA A 207 -9.86 14.03 -8.04
CA ALA A 207 -11.05 13.40 -7.49
C ALA A 207 -11.94 14.43 -6.77
N LYS A 208 -13.25 14.27 -6.92
CA LYS A 208 -14.21 15.13 -6.21
C LYS A 208 -14.53 14.54 -4.85
N THR A 209 -14.39 15.35 -3.82
CA THR A 209 -14.74 14.97 -2.46
C THR A 209 -16.24 14.61 -2.38
N GLY A 210 -16.56 13.51 -1.74
CA GLY A 210 -17.91 12.95 -1.67
C GLY A 210 -18.27 11.99 -2.81
N GLU A 211 -17.49 11.94 -3.88
CA GLU A 211 -17.71 11.02 -5.01
C GLU A 211 -17.41 9.58 -4.61
N GLY A 212 -18.24 8.66 -5.12
CA GLY A 212 -18.10 7.23 -4.85
C GLY A 212 -17.60 6.47 -6.08
N TYR A 213 -16.71 5.52 -5.84
CA TYR A 213 -16.17 4.63 -6.87
C TYR A 213 -16.39 3.17 -6.47
N CYS A 214 -16.76 2.34 -7.44
CA CYS A 214 -16.86 0.90 -7.24
C CYS A 214 -15.54 0.25 -7.62
N ASN A 215 -14.88 -0.37 -6.64
CA ASN A 215 -13.57 -0.96 -6.82
C ASN A 215 -13.57 -2.42 -6.39
N PRO A 216 -12.77 -3.29 -7.04
CA PRO A 216 -12.49 -4.60 -6.50
C PRO A 216 -11.64 -4.46 -5.22
N ALA A 217 -12.00 -5.24 -4.20
CA ALA A 217 -11.24 -5.35 -2.96
C ALA A 217 -11.10 -6.81 -2.56
N SER A 218 -9.90 -7.17 -2.11
CA SER A 218 -9.59 -8.50 -1.61
C SER A 218 -8.49 -8.44 -0.55
#